data_2dee39c0d8ea95f1921e7744fca0cbd7
#
_entry.id   2dee39c0d8ea95f1921e7744fca0cbd7
#
_cell.length_a   1.000
_cell.length_b   1.000
_cell.length_c   1.000
_cell.angle_alpha   90.00
_cell.angle_beta   90.00
_cell.angle_gamma   90.00
#
_symmetry.space_group_name_H-M   'P 1'
#
loop_
_entity.id
_entity.type
_entity.pdbx_description
1 polymer ?
#
loop_
_entity_poly.entity_id
_entity_poly.type
_entity_poly.pdbx_seq_one_letter_code
_entity_poly.pdbx_strand_id
1 'polypeptide(L)'
;APAITLAALAALDESAGEDPLLLVLSADHFIKDEAAFIEVVNSAMPLALKGYMVTFGVVPNKPETGYGYIKKSTPVDGVNYAYHIDTFVEKPNYDKAKEYVDSGDFVWNSGMFLFKASSFIDELTKYQPAILNACKLSMVGACHDLDFIRIRVEDFSLCSELSIDYAVMEHTKKSIVVPLNVGWSDVGSWSSLWEISKKDSCGNVIHGDIISYNSKNNFIFTDA
;
A
#
# COMPACT_ATOMS: atom_id res chain seq x y z
N ALA A 1 -7.34 5.90 -5.84
CA ALA A 1 -8.39 6.42 -4.94
C ALA A 1 -9.80 5.87 -5.25
N PRO A 2 -10.28 5.77 -6.50
CA PRO A 2 -11.67 5.37 -6.77
C PRO A 2 -12.09 4.03 -6.17
N ALA A 3 -11.31 2.97 -6.34
CA ALA A 3 -11.63 1.64 -5.79
C ALA A 3 -11.76 1.66 -4.25
N ILE A 4 -10.84 2.39 -3.58
CA ILE A 4 -10.88 2.55 -2.12
C ILE A 4 -12.12 3.35 -1.70
N THR A 5 -12.53 4.33 -2.51
CA THR A 5 -13.75 5.12 -2.25
C THR A 5 -15.00 4.25 -2.31
N LEU A 6 -15.10 3.37 -3.31
CA LEU A 6 -16.22 2.41 -3.39
C LEU A 6 -16.22 1.46 -2.19
N ALA A 7 -15.06 0.93 -1.80
CA ALA A 7 -14.94 0.06 -0.64
C ALA A 7 -15.33 0.79 0.66
N ALA A 8 -14.93 2.06 0.83
CA ALA A 8 -15.30 2.87 1.98
C ALA A 8 -16.81 3.14 2.04
N LEU A 9 -17.42 3.48 0.90
CA LEU A 9 -18.87 3.70 0.81
C LEU A 9 -19.67 2.42 1.12
N ALA A 10 -19.25 1.28 0.57
CA ALA A 10 -19.87 -0.01 0.83
C ALA A 10 -19.74 -0.40 2.32
N ALA A 11 -18.54 -0.28 2.89
CA ALA A 11 -18.31 -0.59 4.30
C ALA A 11 -19.13 0.28 5.25
N LEU A 12 -19.32 1.58 4.95
CA LEU A 12 -20.17 2.47 5.73
C LEU A 12 -21.65 2.11 5.62
N ASP A 13 -22.10 1.68 4.44
CA ASP A 13 -23.50 1.26 4.22
C ASP A 13 -23.82 -0.04 4.99
N GLU A 14 -22.89 -1.01 4.97
CA GLU A 14 -23.06 -2.31 5.62
C GLU A 14 -22.84 -2.28 7.15
N SER A 15 -22.20 -1.24 7.69
CA SER A 15 -21.76 -1.19 9.10
C SER A 15 -22.86 -0.85 10.11
N ALA A 16 -24.12 -0.71 9.68
CA ALA A 16 -25.27 -0.40 10.55
C ALA A 16 -25.08 0.84 11.46
N GLY A 17 -24.32 1.82 10.98
CA GLY A 17 -24.05 3.09 11.69
C GLY A 17 -22.74 3.13 12.46
N GLU A 18 -21.94 2.07 12.43
CA GLU A 18 -20.55 2.08 12.91
C GLU A 18 -19.64 2.70 11.85
N ASP A 19 -18.42 3.07 12.27
CA ASP A 19 -17.40 3.64 11.38
C ASP A 19 -16.22 2.65 11.26
N PRO A 20 -16.24 1.78 10.24
CA PRO A 20 -15.29 0.70 10.13
C PRO A 20 -13.87 1.18 9.83
N LEU A 21 -12.88 0.42 10.32
CA LEU A 21 -11.49 0.53 9.88
C LEU A 21 -11.30 -0.21 8.56
N LEU A 22 -10.66 0.45 7.61
CA LEU A 22 -10.25 -0.14 6.34
C LEU A 22 -8.74 -0.40 6.36
N LEU A 23 -8.37 -1.67 6.24
CA LEU A 23 -7.00 -2.06 5.91
C LEU A 23 -6.93 -2.29 4.40
N VAL A 24 -6.24 -1.39 3.71
CA VAL A 24 -6.09 -1.40 2.25
C VAL A 24 -4.76 -2.04 1.90
N LEU A 25 -4.81 -3.13 1.16
CA LEU A 25 -3.64 -3.91 0.75
C LEU A 25 -3.66 -4.13 -0.76
N SER A 26 -2.47 -4.21 -1.38
CA SER A 26 -2.33 -4.71 -2.75
C SER A 26 -2.47 -6.22 -2.76
N ALA A 27 -3.15 -6.75 -3.78
CA ALA A 27 -3.46 -8.19 -3.87
C ALA A 27 -2.27 -9.05 -4.32
N ASP A 28 -1.22 -8.43 -4.85
CA ASP A 28 -0.07 -9.05 -5.51
C ASP A 28 1.27 -8.81 -4.78
N HIS A 29 1.26 -8.13 -3.64
CA HIS A 29 2.45 -7.94 -2.83
C HIS A 29 2.78 -9.18 -1.99
N PHE A 30 4.06 -9.38 -1.72
CA PHE A 30 4.56 -10.45 -0.87
C PHE A 30 5.01 -9.91 0.49
N ILE A 31 4.61 -10.61 1.56
CA ILE A 31 5.04 -10.35 2.94
C ILE A 31 5.60 -11.65 3.49
N LYS A 32 6.87 -11.65 3.87
CA LYS A 32 7.55 -12.85 4.35
C LYS A 32 7.20 -13.20 5.78
N ASP A 33 7.07 -12.21 6.65
CA ASP A 33 6.74 -12.36 8.07
C ASP A 33 5.34 -11.82 8.34
N GLU A 34 4.34 -12.68 8.11
CA GLU A 34 2.92 -12.33 8.29
C GLU A 34 2.59 -12.03 9.76
N ALA A 35 3.23 -12.73 10.71
CA ALA A 35 2.98 -12.51 12.13
C ALA A 35 3.45 -11.12 12.57
N ALA A 36 4.66 -10.72 12.18
CA ALA A 36 5.17 -9.38 12.46
C ALA A 36 4.33 -8.30 11.75
N PHE A 37 3.82 -8.57 10.53
CA PHE A 37 2.92 -7.65 9.85
C PHE A 37 1.63 -7.42 10.65
N ILE A 38 0.99 -8.49 11.14
CA ILE A 38 -0.23 -8.41 11.95
C ILE A 38 0.02 -7.61 13.24
N GLU A 39 1.17 -7.80 13.90
CA GLU A 39 1.54 -7.02 15.09
C GLU A 39 1.66 -5.52 14.79
N VAL A 40 2.28 -5.16 13.67
CA VAL A 40 2.40 -3.76 13.24
C VAL A 40 1.03 -3.17 12.92
N VAL A 41 0.17 -3.89 12.21
CA VAL A 41 -1.21 -3.45 11.92
C VAL A 41 -1.97 -3.22 13.22
N ASN A 42 -1.92 -4.16 14.18
CA ASN A 42 -2.58 -4.03 15.47
C ASN A 42 -2.07 -2.81 16.26
N SER A 43 -0.78 -2.53 16.21
CA SER A 43 -0.20 -1.33 16.84
C SER A 43 -0.66 -0.02 16.20
N ALA A 44 -0.95 -0.03 14.90
CA ALA A 44 -1.42 1.12 14.14
C ALA A 44 -2.93 1.40 14.30
N MET A 45 -3.74 0.39 14.65
CA MET A 45 -5.20 0.54 14.80
C MET A 45 -5.62 1.69 15.72
N PRO A 46 -5.02 1.88 16.92
CA PRO A 46 -5.40 3.00 17.81
C PRO A 46 -5.16 4.37 17.17
N LEU A 47 -4.18 4.51 16.28
CA LEU A 47 -3.89 5.75 15.56
C LEU A 47 -4.95 6.01 14.48
N ALA A 48 -5.31 4.98 13.72
CA ALA A 48 -6.39 5.06 12.73
C ALA A 48 -7.74 5.39 13.40
N LEU A 49 -8.04 4.80 14.57
CA LEU A 49 -9.24 5.11 15.36
C LEU A 49 -9.27 6.57 15.84
N LYS A 50 -8.13 7.22 16.06
CA LYS A 50 -8.02 8.65 16.35
C LYS A 50 -8.21 9.54 15.10
N GLY A 51 -8.41 8.97 13.92
CA GLY A 51 -8.66 9.68 12.67
C GLY A 51 -7.40 9.97 11.85
N TYR A 52 -6.24 9.39 12.18
CA TYR A 52 -5.06 9.45 11.34
C TYR A 52 -5.22 8.59 10.08
N MET A 53 -4.63 9.06 8.98
CA MET A 53 -4.46 8.33 7.73
C MET A 53 -3.10 7.62 7.79
N VAL A 54 -3.11 6.37 8.23
CA VAL A 54 -1.87 5.60 8.40
C VAL A 54 -1.44 4.99 7.08
N THR A 55 -0.16 5.14 6.71
CA THR A 55 0.50 4.30 5.71
C THR A 55 1.61 3.47 6.34
N PHE A 56 1.90 2.31 5.76
CA PHE A 56 3.00 1.45 6.20
C PHE A 56 4.21 1.70 5.30
N GLY A 57 5.31 2.16 5.92
CA GLY A 57 6.54 2.48 5.21
C GLY A 57 7.58 1.39 5.39
N VAL A 58 7.98 0.72 4.31
CA VAL A 58 8.98 -0.36 4.38
C VAL A 58 10.37 0.23 4.59
N VAL A 59 11.10 -0.29 5.59
CA VAL A 59 12.48 0.12 5.87
C VAL A 59 13.37 -0.28 4.69
N PRO A 60 14.02 0.68 4.00
CA PRO A 60 14.84 0.39 2.83
C PRO A 60 16.09 -0.40 3.20
N ASN A 61 16.46 -1.36 2.36
CA ASN A 61 17.71 -2.13 2.46
C ASN A 61 18.65 -1.93 1.27
N LYS A 62 18.19 -1.19 0.24
CA LYS A 62 18.94 -0.85 -0.97
C LYS A 62 18.36 0.44 -1.61
N PRO A 63 19.13 1.14 -2.46
CA PRO A 63 18.62 2.29 -3.20
C PRO A 63 17.75 1.85 -4.39
N GLU A 64 16.45 1.64 -4.15
CA GLU A 64 15.50 1.22 -5.17
C GLU A 64 14.92 2.44 -5.89
N THR A 65 15.02 2.47 -7.22
CA THR A 65 14.53 3.59 -8.04
C THR A 65 13.12 3.37 -8.59
N GLY A 66 12.58 2.16 -8.45
CA GLY A 66 11.23 1.80 -8.86
C GLY A 66 10.16 2.16 -7.83
N TYR A 67 10.55 2.52 -6.59
CA TYR A 67 9.63 2.78 -5.49
C TYR A 67 9.48 4.27 -5.17
N GLY A 68 8.34 4.61 -4.58
CA GLY A 68 8.16 5.87 -3.88
C GLY A 68 8.84 5.85 -2.51
N TYR A 69 9.27 7.01 -2.03
CA TYR A 69 9.88 7.22 -0.73
C TYR A 69 9.06 8.19 0.10
N ILE A 70 8.93 7.89 1.38
CA ILE A 70 8.25 8.73 2.38
C ILE A 70 9.29 9.21 3.37
N LYS A 71 9.44 10.53 3.50
CA LYS A 71 10.31 11.13 4.52
C LYS A 71 9.56 11.22 5.84
N LYS A 72 10.13 10.61 6.87
CA LYS A 72 9.65 10.73 8.23
C LYS A 72 9.95 12.13 8.78
N SER A 73 8.99 12.70 9.52
CA SER A 73 9.16 13.92 10.29
C SER A 73 9.20 13.59 11.79
N THR A 74 8.57 14.40 12.61
CA THR A 74 8.50 14.19 14.07
C THR A 74 7.68 12.96 14.43
N PRO A 75 8.02 12.27 15.54
CA PRO A 75 7.16 11.22 16.08
C PRO A 75 5.74 11.74 16.37
N VAL A 76 4.76 10.87 16.25
CA VAL A 76 3.38 11.17 16.69
C VAL A 76 3.34 11.26 18.20
N ASP A 77 2.65 12.27 18.75
CA ASP A 77 2.57 12.50 20.18
C ASP A 77 2.17 11.26 20.99
N GLY A 78 3.02 10.92 21.96
CA GLY A 78 2.84 9.76 22.83
C GLY A 78 3.13 8.40 22.21
N VAL A 79 3.72 8.37 20.99
CA VAL A 79 4.07 7.13 20.26
C VAL A 79 5.48 7.25 19.68
N ASN A 80 6.29 6.20 19.81
CA ASN A 80 7.66 6.18 19.31
C ASN A 80 7.87 5.32 18.05
N TYR A 81 6.80 4.73 17.53
CA TYR A 81 6.83 3.84 16.35
C TYR A 81 6.06 4.41 15.14
N ALA A 82 5.50 5.62 15.24
CA ALA A 82 4.79 6.29 14.16
C ALA A 82 5.29 7.72 14.01
N TYR A 83 5.33 8.21 12.78
CA TYR A 83 5.89 9.51 12.43
C TYR A 83 4.93 10.29 11.55
N HIS A 84 4.88 11.61 11.74
CA HIS A 84 4.29 12.50 10.75
C HIS A 84 5.09 12.41 9.44
N ILE A 85 4.42 12.64 8.32
CA ILE A 85 5.05 12.62 7.01
C ILE A 85 5.49 14.03 6.65
N ASP A 86 6.76 14.18 6.26
CA ASP A 86 7.29 15.45 5.74
C ASP A 86 7.02 15.59 4.23
N THR A 87 7.36 14.56 3.46
CA THR A 87 7.17 14.57 2.00
C THR A 87 7.10 13.16 1.42
N PHE A 88 6.45 13.06 0.26
CA PHE A 88 6.50 11.91 -0.64
C PHE A 88 7.40 12.23 -1.83
N VAL A 89 8.21 11.27 -2.26
CA VAL A 89 9.05 11.38 -3.45
C VAL A 89 8.86 10.13 -4.29
N GLU A 90 8.32 10.29 -5.48
CA GLU A 90 8.04 9.17 -6.38
C GLU A 90 9.26 8.89 -7.27
N LYS A 91 9.72 7.66 -7.28
CA LYS A 91 10.74 7.11 -8.19
C LYS A 91 11.95 8.03 -8.38
N PRO A 92 12.74 8.28 -7.32
CA PRO A 92 13.93 9.12 -7.42
C PRO A 92 14.99 8.48 -8.32
N ASN A 93 15.95 9.27 -8.81
CA ASN A 93 17.14 8.71 -9.43
C ASN A 93 18.02 7.99 -8.39
N TYR A 94 18.99 7.19 -8.88
CA TYR A 94 19.82 6.33 -8.02
C TYR A 94 20.58 7.11 -6.94
N ASP A 95 21.16 8.27 -7.26
CA ASP A 95 21.94 9.07 -6.31
C ASP A 95 21.04 9.58 -5.16
N LYS A 96 19.84 10.04 -5.48
CA LYS A 96 18.83 10.45 -4.50
C LYS A 96 18.31 9.27 -3.67
N ALA A 97 18.02 8.14 -4.31
CA ALA A 97 17.63 6.94 -3.60
C ALA A 97 18.70 6.48 -2.60
N LYS A 98 19.98 6.57 -2.99
CA LYS A 98 21.11 6.28 -2.11
C LYS A 98 21.20 7.26 -0.93
N GLU A 99 21.07 8.57 -1.17
CA GLU A 99 21.03 9.57 -0.10
C GLU A 99 19.91 9.26 0.91
N TYR A 100 18.72 8.85 0.43
CA TYR A 100 17.56 8.54 1.27
C TYR A 100 17.80 7.32 2.15
N VAL A 101 18.39 6.27 1.59
CA VAL A 101 18.75 5.06 2.36
C VAL A 101 19.82 5.37 3.40
N ASP A 102 20.88 6.09 3.00
CA ASP A 102 22.02 6.42 3.88
C ASP A 102 21.60 7.35 5.04
N SER A 103 20.61 8.22 4.84
CA SER A 103 20.08 9.12 5.89
C SER A 103 19.33 8.40 6.99
N GLY A 104 18.67 7.28 6.69
CA GLY A 104 17.78 6.58 7.61
C GLY A 104 16.45 7.29 7.90
N ASP A 105 16.20 8.45 7.27
CA ASP A 105 14.98 9.24 7.49
C ASP A 105 13.82 8.84 6.57
N PHE A 106 14.10 8.03 5.56
CA PHE A 106 13.13 7.63 4.56
C PHE A 106 12.72 6.16 4.70
N VAL A 107 11.49 5.88 4.31
CA VAL A 107 10.96 4.54 4.11
C VAL A 107 10.36 4.43 2.71
N TRP A 108 10.29 3.22 2.14
CA TRP A 108 9.58 3.01 0.88
C TRP A 108 8.07 3.10 1.09
N ASN A 109 7.37 3.73 0.17
CA ASN A 109 5.92 3.70 0.12
C ASN A 109 5.44 2.30 -0.30
N SER A 110 4.80 1.59 0.61
CA SER A 110 4.29 0.24 0.34
C SER A 110 2.97 0.21 -0.42
N GLY A 111 2.27 1.36 -0.48
CA GLY A 111 0.88 1.39 -0.99
C GLY A 111 -0.14 0.69 -0.08
N MET A 112 0.22 0.40 1.17
CA MET A 112 -0.67 -0.17 2.18
C MET A 112 -1.13 0.90 3.16
N PHE A 113 -2.42 0.91 3.49
CA PHE A 113 -3.02 1.96 4.33
C PHE A 113 -3.96 1.39 5.37
N LEU A 114 -4.13 2.15 6.47
CA LEU A 114 -5.09 1.85 7.52
C LEU A 114 -5.74 3.15 8.01
N PHE A 115 -7.06 3.23 7.92
CA PHE A 115 -7.82 4.41 8.34
C PHE A 115 -9.31 4.07 8.55
N LYS A 116 -10.03 4.96 9.23
CA LYS A 116 -11.50 4.90 9.31
C LYS A 116 -12.12 5.27 7.97
N ALA A 117 -13.17 4.58 7.57
CA ALA A 117 -13.88 4.86 6.33
C ALA A 117 -14.35 6.31 6.26
N SER A 118 -14.93 6.85 7.34
CA SER A 118 -15.34 8.26 7.39
C SER A 118 -14.18 9.22 7.24
N SER A 119 -13.02 8.95 7.89
CA SER A 119 -11.85 9.82 7.81
C SER A 119 -11.32 9.94 6.39
N PHE A 120 -11.28 8.83 5.64
CA PHE A 120 -10.92 8.84 4.24
C PHE A 120 -11.92 9.64 3.38
N ILE A 121 -13.22 9.41 3.56
CA ILE A 121 -14.27 10.15 2.84
C ILE A 121 -14.21 11.65 3.12
N ASP A 122 -13.94 12.06 4.37
CA ASP A 122 -13.79 13.45 4.75
C ASP A 122 -12.60 14.12 4.05
N GLU A 123 -11.44 13.45 4.03
CA GLU A 123 -10.25 13.98 3.34
C GLU A 123 -10.45 13.99 1.81
N LEU A 124 -11.04 12.94 1.24
CA LEU A 124 -11.38 12.91 -0.19
C LEU A 124 -12.37 14.02 -0.57
N THR A 125 -13.34 14.33 0.31
CA THR A 125 -14.28 15.44 0.09
C THR A 125 -13.58 16.80 -0.05
N LYS A 126 -12.50 17.00 0.71
CA LYS A 126 -11.72 18.24 0.67
C LYS A 126 -10.87 18.37 -0.59
N TYR A 127 -10.20 17.26 -0.97
CA TYR A 127 -9.15 17.33 -1.99
C TYR A 127 -9.62 16.85 -3.36
N GLN A 128 -10.55 15.90 -3.42
CA GLN A 128 -11.03 15.27 -4.65
C GLN A 128 -12.55 15.03 -4.65
N PRO A 129 -13.37 16.08 -4.48
CA PRO A 129 -14.83 15.92 -4.42
C PRO A 129 -15.44 15.31 -5.70
N ALA A 130 -14.80 15.50 -6.86
CA ALA A 130 -15.23 14.92 -8.13
C ALA A 130 -15.16 13.39 -8.11
N ILE A 131 -14.07 12.80 -7.55
CA ILE A 131 -13.93 11.35 -7.40
C ILE A 131 -15.03 10.82 -6.49
N LEU A 132 -15.26 11.47 -5.34
CA LEU A 132 -16.31 11.04 -4.40
C LEU A 132 -17.68 11.07 -5.05
N ASN A 133 -18.01 12.14 -5.78
CA ASN A 133 -19.31 12.27 -6.45
C ASN A 133 -19.52 11.19 -7.52
N ALA A 134 -18.53 10.92 -8.36
CA ALA A 134 -18.60 9.86 -9.37
C ALA A 134 -18.78 8.49 -8.73
N CYS A 135 -18.05 8.18 -7.64
CA CYS A 135 -18.21 6.93 -6.90
C CYS A 135 -19.60 6.84 -6.24
N LYS A 136 -20.11 7.91 -5.61
CA LYS A 136 -21.47 7.93 -5.06
C LYS A 136 -22.52 7.68 -6.12
N LEU A 137 -22.43 8.34 -7.28
CA LEU A 137 -23.35 8.13 -8.39
C LEU A 137 -23.30 6.69 -8.91
N SER A 138 -22.12 6.10 -9.01
CA SER A 138 -21.96 4.72 -9.47
C SER A 138 -22.53 3.68 -8.49
N MET A 139 -22.63 4.02 -7.20
CA MET A 139 -23.29 3.20 -6.18
C MET A 139 -24.82 3.34 -6.18
N VAL A 140 -25.37 4.42 -6.75
CA VAL A 140 -26.83 4.57 -6.88
C VAL A 140 -27.38 3.55 -7.87
N GLY A 141 -28.19 2.62 -7.37
CA GLY A 141 -28.75 1.52 -8.18
C GLY A 141 -27.74 0.38 -8.41
N ALA A 142 -26.67 0.32 -7.61
CA ALA A 142 -25.84 -0.86 -7.53
C ALA A 142 -26.69 -2.08 -7.12
N CYS A 143 -26.37 -3.25 -7.64
CA CYS A 143 -27.08 -4.48 -7.32
C CYS A 143 -26.14 -5.51 -6.71
N HIS A 144 -26.67 -6.28 -5.74
CA HIS A 144 -25.98 -7.45 -5.21
C HIS A 144 -26.14 -8.62 -6.18
N ASP A 145 -25.01 -9.20 -6.60
CA ASP A 145 -24.94 -10.38 -7.45
C ASP A 145 -24.01 -11.39 -6.76
N LEU A 146 -24.60 -12.32 -6.01
CA LEU A 146 -23.90 -13.24 -5.10
C LEU A 146 -23.02 -12.42 -4.11
N ASP A 147 -21.70 -12.67 -4.15
CA ASP A 147 -20.70 -12.00 -3.29
C ASP A 147 -20.23 -10.65 -3.85
N PHE A 148 -20.83 -10.16 -4.95
CA PHE A 148 -20.38 -8.94 -5.63
C PHE A 148 -21.38 -7.81 -5.50
N ILE A 149 -20.87 -6.59 -5.32
CA ILE A 149 -21.62 -5.35 -5.51
C ILE A 149 -21.31 -4.83 -6.91
N ARG A 150 -22.27 -4.91 -7.83
CA ARG A 150 -22.11 -4.42 -9.20
C ARG A 150 -22.56 -2.98 -9.28
N ILE A 151 -21.58 -2.10 -9.51
CA ILE A 151 -21.78 -0.66 -9.65
C ILE A 151 -22.20 -0.28 -11.08
N ARG A 152 -22.68 0.94 -11.26
CA ARG A 152 -22.96 1.50 -12.60
C ARG A 152 -21.66 1.94 -13.26
N VAL A 153 -21.27 1.21 -14.32
CA VAL A 153 -20.00 1.40 -15.02
C VAL A 153 -19.94 2.77 -15.70
N GLU A 154 -21.08 3.27 -16.24
CA GLU A 154 -21.15 4.55 -16.93
C GLU A 154 -20.76 5.73 -16.02
N ASP A 155 -21.24 5.72 -14.79
CA ASP A 155 -20.92 6.76 -13.80
C ASP A 155 -19.48 6.60 -13.28
N PHE A 156 -19.02 5.36 -13.06
CA PHE A 156 -17.66 5.10 -12.62
C PHE A 156 -16.61 5.47 -13.67
N SER A 157 -16.91 5.33 -14.96
CA SER A 157 -16.01 5.70 -16.06
C SER A 157 -15.70 7.19 -16.12
N LEU A 158 -16.49 8.03 -15.44
CA LEU A 158 -16.22 9.48 -15.31
C LEU A 158 -15.21 9.79 -14.20
N CYS A 159 -14.81 8.79 -13.42
CA CYS A 159 -13.89 8.96 -12.31
C CYS A 159 -12.45 9.13 -12.79
N SER A 160 -11.71 10.09 -12.23
CA SER A 160 -10.29 10.28 -12.54
C SER A 160 -9.47 9.11 -12.02
N GLU A 161 -8.54 8.61 -12.82
CA GLU A 161 -7.56 7.59 -12.47
C GLU A 161 -6.43 8.19 -11.61
N LEU A 162 -6.72 8.41 -10.33
CA LEU A 162 -5.76 9.00 -9.41
C LEU A 162 -5.48 8.01 -8.25
N SER A 163 -4.20 7.80 -7.90
CA SER A 163 -3.84 6.99 -6.74
C SER A 163 -4.29 7.67 -5.44
N ILE A 164 -4.36 6.94 -4.34
CA ILE A 164 -4.68 7.50 -3.03
C ILE A 164 -3.56 8.43 -2.55
N ASP A 165 -2.32 8.16 -2.93
CA ASP A 165 -1.16 8.97 -2.59
C ASP A 165 -1.35 10.41 -3.10
N TYR A 166 -1.57 10.56 -4.40
CA TYR A 166 -1.82 11.86 -5.03
C TYR A 166 -3.17 12.47 -4.67
N ALA A 167 -4.20 11.64 -4.46
CA ALA A 167 -5.53 12.15 -4.18
C ALA A 167 -5.66 12.73 -2.77
N VAL A 168 -5.02 12.12 -1.79
CA VAL A 168 -5.23 12.40 -0.36
C VAL A 168 -3.92 12.49 0.41
N MET A 169 -3.04 11.47 0.33
CA MET A 169 -1.94 11.28 1.28
C MET A 169 -0.91 12.40 1.22
N GLU A 170 -0.63 12.96 0.06
CA GLU A 170 0.29 14.10 -0.12
C GLU A 170 -0.28 15.43 0.35
N HIS A 171 -1.59 15.52 0.51
CA HIS A 171 -2.27 16.79 0.84
C HIS A 171 -2.74 16.86 2.28
N THR A 172 -3.09 15.73 2.89
CA THR A 172 -3.65 15.70 4.22
C THR A 172 -2.59 15.89 5.31
N LYS A 173 -2.92 16.73 6.32
CA LYS A 173 -2.09 16.87 7.53
C LYS A 173 -2.29 15.73 8.54
N LYS A 174 -3.19 14.80 8.25
CA LYS A 174 -3.46 13.63 9.09
C LYS A 174 -2.66 12.40 8.69
N SER A 175 -1.85 12.49 7.61
CA SER A 175 -1.01 11.37 7.18
C SER A 175 0.12 11.12 8.17
N ILE A 176 0.26 9.84 8.54
CA ILE A 176 1.37 9.34 9.37
C ILE A 176 1.90 8.05 8.76
N VAL A 177 3.17 7.77 9.01
CA VAL A 177 3.81 6.54 8.56
C VAL A 177 4.23 5.67 9.76
N VAL A 178 3.94 4.38 9.68
CA VAL A 178 4.43 3.36 10.59
C VAL A 178 5.47 2.53 9.86
N PRO A 179 6.76 2.56 10.30
CA PRO A 179 7.82 1.75 9.69
C PRO A 179 7.54 0.26 9.79
N LEU A 180 7.83 -0.46 8.72
CA LEU A 180 7.56 -1.89 8.54
C LEU A 180 8.83 -2.61 8.06
N ASN A 181 9.20 -3.69 8.76
CA ASN A 181 10.33 -4.55 8.38
C ASN A 181 9.92 -6.03 8.45
N VAL A 182 9.22 -6.50 7.44
CA VAL A 182 8.58 -7.84 7.37
C VAL A 182 8.97 -8.63 6.12
N GLY A 183 10.04 -8.21 5.43
CA GLY A 183 10.44 -8.85 4.18
C GLY A 183 9.40 -8.62 3.07
N TRP A 184 8.91 -7.39 2.94
CA TRP A 184 7.97 -6.98 1.91
C TRP A 184 8.63 -6.86 0.53
N SER A 185 7.88 -7.21 -0.51
CA SER A 185 8.21 -6.96 -1.92
C SER A 185 6.92 -6.73 -2.72
N ASP A 186 6.98 -5.81 -3.68
CA ASP A 186 5.91 -5.59 -4.66
C ASP A 186 5.90 -6.63 -5.79
N VAL A 187 6.92 -7.50 -5.84
CA VAL A 187 7.10 -8.54 -6.87
C VAL A 187 7.07 -7.96 -8.30
N GLY A 188 7.46 -6.70 -8.47
CA GLY A 188 7.36 -5.96 -9.73
C GLY A 188 8.37 -6.38 -10.82
N SER A 189 9.27 -7.33 -10.55
CA SER A 189 10.30 -7.78 -11.50
C SER A 189 10.69 -9.25 -11.28
N TRP A 190 11.30 -9.87 -12.32
CA TRP A 190 11.91 -11.20 -12.19
C TRP A 190 13.01 -11.25 -11.10
N SER A 191 13.74 -10.15 -10.92
CA SER A 191 14.73 -10.03 -9.87
C SER A 191 14.10 -10.04 -8.48
N SER A 192 13.00 -9.30 -8.30
CA SER A 192 12.24 -9.31 -7.04
C SER A 192 11.68 -10.69 -6.73
N LEU A 193 11.15 -11.38 -7.74
CA LEU A 193 10.66 -12.75 -7.59
C LEU A 193 11.78 -13.72 -7.20
N TRP A 194 12.98 -13.58 -7.81
CA TRP A 194 14.15 -14.35 -7.42
C TRP A 194 14.57 -14.03 -5.98
N GLU A 195 14.56 -12.76 -5.56
CA GLU A 195 14.94 -12.32 -4.20
C GLU A 195 14.09 -12.99 -3.12
N ILE A 196 12.78 -13.10 -3.31
CA ILE A 196 11.83 -13.68 -2.33
C ILE A 196 11.75 -15.21 -2.39
N SER A 197 12.16 -15.84 -3.50
CA SER A 197 12.03 -17.27 -3.71
C SER A 197 13.11 -18.06 -2.94
N LYS A 198 12.79 -19.32 -2.61
CA LYS A 198 13.75 -20.25 -2.00
C LYS A 198 14.80 -20.65 -3.02
N LYS A 199 16.08 -20.50 -2.65
CA LYS A 199 17.24 -20.78 -3.50
C LYS A 199 17.92 -22.10 -3.14
N ASP A 200 18.52 -22.75 -4.14
CA ASP A 200 19.44 -23.86 -3.93
C ASP A 200 20.80 -23.37 -3.39
N SER A 201 21.74 -24.30 -3.17
CA SER A 201 23.10 -23.99 -2.68
C SER A 201 23.94 -23.14 -3.63
N CYS A 202 23.55 -23.02 -4.90
CA CYS A 202 24.17 -22.20 -5.93
C CYS A 202 23.45 -20.86 -6.16
N GLY A 203 22.41 -20.57 -5.38
CA GLY A 203 21.63 -19.35 -5.52
C GLY A 203 20.59 -19.39 -6.65
N ASN A 204 20.31 -20.56 -7.23
CA ASN A 204 19.31 -20.70 -8.27
C ASN A 204 17.92 -20.92 -7.68
N VAL A 205 16.92 -20.38 -8.34
CA VAL A 205 15.49 -20.71 -8.17
C VAL A 205 15.08 -21.55 -9.38
N ILE A 206 14.66 -22.79 -9.15
CA ILE A 206 14.33 -23.74 -10.21
C ILE A 206 12.90 -24.23 -10.03
N HIS A 207 12.09 -24.09 -11.05
CA HIS A 207 10.74 -24.64 -11.16
C HIS A 207 10.63 -25.47 -12.45
N GLY A 208 10.22 -26.74 -12.29
CA GLY A 208 10.09 -27.70 -13.38
C GLY A 208 11.22 -28.73 -13.43
N ASP A 209 11.21 -29.59 -14.43
CA ASP A 209 12.24 -30.65 -14.63
C ASP A 209 13.43 -30.08 -15.41
N ILE A 210 14.47 -29.66 -14.67
CA ILE A 210 15.60 -28.92 -15.21
C ILE A 210 16.91 -29.56 -14.78
N ILE A 211 17.79 -29.80 -15.73
CA ILE A 211 19.20 -30.15 -15.50
C ILE A 211 20.05 -28.89 -15.57
N SER A 212 20.57 -28.44 -14.42
CA SER A 212 21.46 -27.28 -14.37
C SER A 212 22.93 -27.69 -14.32
N TYR A 213 23.78 -27.06 -15.13
CA TYR A 213 25.22 -27.26 -15.12
C TYR A 213 25.98 -25.92 -15.08
N ASN A 214 26.86 -25.76 -14.11
CA ASN A 214 27.65 -24.53 -13.89
C ASN A 214 26.80 -23.24 -13.82
N SER A 215 25.56 -23.33 -13.29
CA SER A 215 24.60 -22.22 -13.19
C SER A 215 24.58 -21.66 -11.78
N LYS A 216 24.61 -20.31 -11.64
CA LYS A 216 24.53 -19.60 -10.35
C LYS A 216 23.64 -18.38 -10.47
N ASN A 217 22.85 -18.13 -9.41
CA ASN A 217 22.02 -16.95 -9.25
C ASN A 217 21.01 -16.76 -10.40
N ASN A 218 20.42 -17.85 -10.89
CA ASN A 218 19.42 -17.83 -11.95
C ASN A 218 18.01 -18.05 -11.40
N PHE A 219 17.03 -17.46 -12.06
CA PHE A 219 15.63 -17.84 -11.95
C PHE A 219 15.24 -18.62 -13.23
N ILE A 220 14.87 -19.87 -13.07
CA ILE A 220 14.55 -20.75 -14.19
C ILE A 220 13.15 -21.36 -13.94
N PHE A 221 12.28 -21.15 -14.92
CA PHE A 221 10.90 -21.63 -14.86
C PHE A 221 10.57 -22.38 -16.16
N THR A 222 9.96 -23.55 -16.06
CA THR A 222 9.41 -24.29 -17.18
C THR A 222 8.15 -25.03 -16.75
N ASP A 223 7.19 -25.11 -17.66
CA ASP A 223 5.94 -25.86 -17.50
C ASP A 223 6.06 -27.31 -18.04
N ALA A 224 7.26 -27.73 -18.47
CA ALA A 224 7.52 -29.07 -19.02
C ALA A 224 7.85 -30.09 -17.93
#